data_21b6645c8d5c6245288683b880f80c60
#
_entry.id   21b6645c8d5c6245288683b880f80c60
#
_cell.length_a   1.000
_cell.length_b   1.000
_cell.length_c   1.000
_cell.angle_alpha   90.00
_cell.angle_beta   90.00
_cell.angle_gamma   90.00
#
_symmetry.space_group_name_H-M   'P 1'
#
loop_
_entity.id
_entity.type
_entity.pdbx_description
1 polymer ?
#
loop_
_entity_poly.entity_id
_entity_poly.type
_entity_poly.pdbx_seq_one_letter_code
_entity_poly.pdbx_strand_id
1 'polypeptide(L)'
;MYMNNNSKVLALKYRPQTFDDLIGQEVVAETITNSIKADKIPNAYLFTGIRGIGKTTIARIVAKTLNCSNGIENKCKVKCENCDSIASSNHIDVLEMDAASKTGVDDVRDLIEFSRYGPTSAKYKIFIIDEVHMLSKQAFNALLKTLEEPPEYLKFIFATTEIKKIPITVVSRCQRFDLSRIKSSELFEFIKKIKDKENGKITDDALRLIVKILSLIHISEPTRP
;
A
#
# COMPACT_ATOMS: atom_id res chain seq x y z
N MET A 1 -34.29 -16.21 14.99
CA MET A 1 -33.14 -16.74 14.20
C MET A 1 -32.49 -15.57 13.51
N TYR A 2 -31.57 -14.86 14.20
CA TYR A 2 -30.91 -13.66 13.67
C TYR A 2 -29.75 -14.11 12.79
N MET A 3 -29.85 -13.88 11.48
CA MET A 3 -28.75 -14.07 10.54
C MET A 3 -27.66 -13.05 10.88
N ASN A 4 -26.54 -13.51 11.39
CA ASN A 4 -25.31 -12.74 11.53
C ASN A 4 -24.74 -12.46 10.13
N ASN A 5 -25.23 -11.41 9.47
CA ASN A 5 -24.78 -10.97 8.16
C ASN A 5 -23.51 -10.10 8.28
N ASN A 6 -22.43 -10.68 8.79
CA ASN A 6 -21.08 -10.10 8.68
C ASN A 6 -20.41 -10.63 7.40
N SER A 7 -21.07 -10.51 6.25
CA SER A 7 -20.46 -10.80 4.96
C SER A 7 -19.48 -9.67 4.61
N LYS A 8 -18.23 -9.85 5.03
CA LYS A 8 -17.15 -8.94 4.56
C LYS A 8 -17.12 -9.03 3.03
N VAL A 9 -17.08 -7.88 2.37
CA VAL A 9 -16.90 -7.79 0.91
C VAL A 9 -15.68 -8.63 0.51
N LEU A 10 -15.78 -9.49 -0.50
CA LEU A 10 -14.72 -10.41 -0.92
C LEU A 10 -13.37 -9.69 -1.13
N ALA A 11 -13.39 -8.48 -1.68
CA ALA A 11 -12.19 -7.66 -1.88
C ALA A 11 -11.45 -7.33 -0.57
N LEU A 12 -12.17 -7.21 0.55
CA LEU A 12 -11.56 -6.99 1.86
C LEU A 12 -11.13 -8.32 2.51
N LYS A 13 -11.92 -9.39 2.31
CA LYS A 13 -11.64 -10.72 2.86
C LYS A 13 -10.36 -11.32 2.27
N TYR A 14 -10.14 -11.12 0.96
CA TYR A 14 -8.99 -11.67 0.21
C TYR A 14 -7.90 -10.63 -0.07
N ARG A 15 -7.93 -9.51 0.64
CA ARG A 15 -6.86 -8.50 0.52
C ARG A 15 -5.54 -9.09 1.00
N PRO A 16 -4.46 -9.06 0.19
CA PRO A 16 -3.14 -9.55 0.59
C PRO A 16 -2.71 -8.97 1.94
N GLN A 17 -2.19 -9.83 2.80
CA GLN A 17 -1.75 -9.46 4.15
C GLN A 17 -0.24 -9.54 4.31
N THR A 18 0.44 -10.27 3.44
CA THR A 18 1.88 -10.47 3.43
C THR A 18 2.43 -10.30 2.01
N PHE A 19 3.74 -10.19 1.87
CA PHE A 19 4.38 -10.15 0.55
C PHE A 19 4.17 -11.44 -0.25
N ASP A 20 4.03 -12.59 0.41
CA ASP A 20 3.80 -13.88 -0.24
C ASP A 20 2.37 -13.98 -0.86
N ASP A 21 1.44 -13.18 -0.37
CA ASP A 21 0.06 -13.14 -0.89
C ASP A 21 -0.07 -12.23 -2.12
N LEU A 22 0.97 -11.45 -2.45
CA LEU A 22 0.96 -10.56 -3.61
C LEU A 22 1.08 -11.36 -4.90
N ILE A 23 0.35 -10.94 -5.92
CA ILE A 23 0.33 -11.57 -7.23
C ILE A 23 0.84 -10.57 -8.26
N GLY A 24 1.78 -11.02 -9.11
CA GLY A 24 2.34 -10.23 -10.19
C GLY A 24 3.24 -9.08 -9.74
N GLN A 25 3.66 -9.08 -8.46
CA GLN A 25 4.55 -8.07 -7.89
C GLN A 25 5.75 -8.71 -7.15
N GLU A 26 6.14 -9.93 -7.56
CA GLU A 26 7.13 -10.75 -6.88
C GLU A 26 8.48 -10.03 -6.78
N VAL A 27 8.93 -9.37 -7.86
CA VAL A 27 10.20 -8.63 -7.91
C VAL A 27 10.20 -7.47 -6.91
N VAL A 28 9.09 -6.74 -6.82
CA VAL A 28 8.95 -5.62 -5.86
C VAL A 28 8.96 -6.16 -4.43
N ALA A 29 8.22 -7.22 -4.17
CA ALA A 29 8.16 -7.89 -2.87
C ALA A 29 9.53 -8.40 -2.43
N GLU A 30 10.28 -9.06 -3.32
CA GLU A 30 11.61 -9.57 -3.06
C GLU A 30 12.63 -8.44 -2.82
N THR A 31 12.60 -7.40 -3.65
CA THR A 31 13.49 -6.24 -3.52
C THR A 31 13.30 -5.55 -2.17
N ILE A 32 12.05 -5.30 -1.76
CA ILE A 32 11.74 -4.67 -0.48
C ILE A 32 12.17 -5.59 0.67
N THR A 33 11.85 -6.88 0.60
CA THR A 33 12.21 -7.85 1.63
C THR A 33 13.71 -7.93 1.81
N ASN A 34 14.49 -7.97 0.72
CA ASN A 34 15.95 -8.01 0.77
C ASN A 34 16.54 -6.71 1.32
N SER A 35 15.99 -5.55 0.96
CA SER A 35 16.39 -4.25 1.50
C SER A 35 16.19 -4.20 3.03
N ILE A 36 15.04 -4.70 3.52
CA ILE A 36 14.75 -4.73 4.95
C ILE A 36 15.67 -5.71 5.69
N LYS A 37 15.94 -6.91 5.11
CA LYS A 37 16.86 -7.89 5.69
C LYS A 37 18.31 -7.38 5.77
N ALA A 38 18.71 -6.56 4.81
CA ALA A 38 20.02 -5.93 4.77
C ALA A 38 20.12 -4.66 5.65
N ASP A 39 19.07 -4.33 6.39
CA ASP A 39 18.92 -3.08 7.18
C ASP A 39 19.14 -1.79 6.36
N LYS A 40 18.88 -1.88 5.04
CA LYS A 40 18.95 -0.75 4.10
C LYS A 40 17.54 -0.22 3.80
N ILE A 41 16.89 0.29 4.85
CA ILE A 41 15.50 0.76 4.77
C ILE A 41 15.50 2.20 4.29
N PRO A 42 14.91 2.53 3.13
CA PRO A 42 14.79 3.91 2.67
C PRO A 42 13.90 4.73 3.59
N ASN A 43 14.12 6.04 3.61
CA ASN A 43 13.27 6.95 4.39
C ASN A 43 11.93 7.22 3.70
N ALA A 44 11.87 7.08 2.37
CA ALA A 44 10.64 7.25 1.61
C ALA A 44 10.53 6.20 0.50
N TYR A 45 9.37 5.55 0.43
CA TYR A 45 8.94 4.68 -0.67
C TYR A 45 7.97 5.44 -1.57
N LEU A 46 8.03 5.21 -2.87
CA LEU A 46 7.08 5.73 -3.84
C LEU A 46 6.55 4.60 -4.73
N PHE A 47 5.30 4.21 -4.51
CA PHE A 47 4.62 3.22 -5.33
C PHE A 47 3.83 3.91 -6.44
N THR A 48 4.13 3.57 -7.69
CA THR A 48 3.46 4.10 -8.87
C THR A 48 2.73 2.99 -9.61
N GLY A 49 1.66 3.32 -10.30
CA GLY A 49 0.88 2.36 -11.08
C GLY A 49 -0.58 2.75 -11.19
N ILE A 50 -1.31 2.07 -12.06
CA ILE A 50 -2.72 2.32 -12.30
C ILE A 50 -3.58 2.15 -11.04
N ARG A 51 -4.77 2.72 -11.05
CA ARG A 51 -5.73 2.55 -9.96
C ARG A 51 -6.08 1.07 -9.78
N GLY A 52 -6.25 0.63 -8.53
CA GLY A 52 -6.62 -0.76 -8.23
C GLY A 52 -5.50 -1.80 -8.31
N ILE A 53 -4.26 -1.43 -8.69
CA ILE A 53 -3.12 -2.36 -8.79
C ILE A 53 -2.61 -2.86 -7.42
N GLY A 54 -3.09 -2.29 -6.32
CA GLY A 54 -2.68 -2.69 -4.97
C GLY A 54 -1.65 -1.80 -4.30
N LYS A 55 -1.43 -0.54 -4.77
CA LYS A 55 -0.48 0.41 -4.18
C LYS A 55 -0.65 0.55 -2.67
N THR A 56 -1.86 0.89 -2.21
CA THR A 56 -2.20 1.04 -0.79
C THR A 56 -2.07 -0.28 -0.02
N THR A 57 -2.33 -1.41 -0.67
CA THR A 57 -2.15 -2.74 -0.07
C THR A 57 -0.68 -3.03 0.19
N ILE A 58 0.19 -2.79 -0.79
CA ILE A 58 1.65 -2.94 -0.64
C ILE A 58 2.18 -1.97 0.42
N ALA A 59 1.71 -0.72 0.43
CA ALA A 59 2.07 0.27 1.45
C ALA A 59 1.81 -0.25 2.88
N ARG A 60 0.63 -0.83 3.11
CA ARG A 60 0.29 -1.43 4.41
C ARG A 60 1.12 -2.68 4.73
N ILE A 61 1.43 -3.52 3.74
CA ILE A 61 2.31 -4.69 3.94
C ILE A 61 3.70 -4.25 4.34
N VAL A 62 4.26 -3.22 3.69
CA VAL A 62 5.56 -2.62 4.08
C VAL A 62 5.50 -2.10 5.51
N ALA A 63 4.47 -1.32 5.87
CA ALA A 63 4.30 -0.78 7.22
C ALA A 63 4.19 -1.91 8.27
N LYS A 64 3.44 -2.97 7.98
CA LYS A 64 3.36 -4.16 8.83
C LYS A 64 4.71 -4.85 8.99
N THR A 65 5.45 -5.02 7.91
CA THR A 65 6.75 -5.70 7.93
C THR A 65 7.77 -4.92 8.73
N LEU A 66 7.78 -3.58 8.61
CA LEU A 66 8.69 -2.71 9.35
C LEU A 66 8.38 -2.66 10.85
N ASN A 67 7.11 -2.75 11.22
CA ASN A 67 6.63 -2.61 12.61
C ASN A 67 6.18 -3.94 13.25
N CYS A 68 6.47 -5.08 12.62
CA CYS A 68 6.10 -6.38 13.15
C CYS A 68 6.96 -6.73 14.38
N SER A 69 6.32 -7.01 15.52
CA SER A 69 7.01 -7.40 16.76
C SER A 69 7.74 -8.74 16.64
N ASN A 70 7.29 -9.61 15.72
CA ASN A 70 7.89 -10.93 15.51
C ASN A 70 9.06 -10.93 14.51
N GLY A 71 9.44 -9.75 14.00
CA GLY A 71 10.48 -9.60 13.00
C GLY A 71 10.09 -10.09 11.60
N ILE A 72 10.98 -9.85 10.64
CA ILE A 72 10.74 -10.10 9.21
C ILE A 72 10.73 -11.60 8.90
N GLU A 73 11.60 -12.37 9.57
CA GLU A 73 11.80 -13.80 9.30
C GLU A 73 10.58 -14.65 9.64
N ASN A 74 9.81 -14.25 10.64
CA ASN A 74 8.64 -14.99 11.10
C ASN A 74 7.35 -14.72 10.31
N LYS A 75 7.39 -13.85 9.28
CA LYS A 75 6.25 -13.53 8.39
C LYS A 75 4.92 -13.30 9.13
N CYS A 76 5.01 -12.79 10.36
CA CYS A 76 3.87 -12.59 11.27
C CYS A 76 2.94 -13.82 11.39
N LYS A 77 3.51 -15.03 11.48
CA LYS A 77 2.74 -16.28 11.66
C LYS A 77 2.00 -16.35 13.00
N VAL A 78 2.45 -15.56 13.97
CA VAL A 78 1.82 -15.44 15.29
C VAL A 78 1.05 -14.12 15.33
N LYS A 79 -0.11 -14.11 16.00
CA LYS A 79 -0.94 -12.92 16.18
C LYS A 79 -0.09 -11.79 16.77
N CYS A 80 -0.05 -10.66 16.05
CA CYS A 80 0.74 -9.48 16.39
C CYS A 80 -0.20 -8.26 16.41
N GLU A 81 -0.31 -7.62 17.58
CA GLU A 81 -1.20 -6.47 17.77
C GLU A 81 -0.88 -5.31 16.80
N ASN A 82 0.41 -5.05 16.55
CA ASN A 82 0.82 -4.04 15.59
C ASN A 82 0.34 -4.40 14.17
N CYS A 83 0.49 -5.66 13.75
CA CYS A 83 0.06 -6.08 12.42
C CYS A 83 -1.46 -6.03 12.25
N ASP A 84 -2.23 -6.37 13.28
CA ASP A 84 -3.69 -6.35 13.25
C ASP A 84 -4.22 -4.91 13.23
N SER A 85 -3.64 -4.02 14.04
CA SER A 85 -4.02 -2.60 14.08
C SER A 85 -3.63 -1.85 12.80
N ILE A 86 -2.47 -2.17 12.18
CA ILE A 86 -2.07 -1.61 10.87
C ILE A 86 -3.02 -2.12 9.77
N ALA A 87 -3.37 -3.41 9.78
CA ALA A 87 -4.30 -3.97 8.79
C ALA A 87 -5.68 -3.32 8.85
N SER A 88 -6.13 -2.91 10.03
CA SER A 88 -7.40 -2.21 10.27
C SER A 88 -7.29 -0.68 10.17
N SER A 89 -6.11 -0.11 9.84
CA SER A 89 -5.83 1.33 9.76
C SER A 89 -6.04 2.09 11.08
N ASN A 90 -5.82 1.43 12.22
CA ASN A 90 -6.04 1.97 13.56
C ASN A 90 -4.76 2.05 14.40
N HIS A 91 -3.58 1.95 13.79
CA HIS A 91 -2.32 1.96 14.53
C HIS A 91 -1.86 3.40 14.81
N ILE A 92 -1.48 3.70 16.06
CA ILE A 92 -1.09 5.05 16.49
C ILE A 92 0.17 5.58 15.79
N ASP A 93 1.13 4.71 15.46
CA ASP A 93 2.38 5.09 14.79
C ASP A 93 2.34 4.90 13.27
N VAL A 94 1.21 4.45 12.69
CA VAL A 94 1.03 4.30 11.25
C VAL A 94 -0.19 5.08 10.81
N LEU A 95 0.05 6.28 10.30
CA LEU A 95 -1.02 7.17 9.85
C LEU A 95 -1.22 7.03 8.34
N GLU A 96 -2.46 6.79 7.95
CA GLU A 96 -2.86 6.71 6.56
C GLU A 96 -3.72 7.92 6.20
N MET A 97 -3.33 8.64 5.16
CA MET A 97 -4.01 9.81 4.63
C MET A 97 -4.26 9.63 3.13
N ASP A 98 -5.49 9.89 2.71
CA ASP A 98 -5.85 10.03 1.30
C ASP A 98 -5.74 11.50 0.89
N ALA A 99 -4.77 11.82 0.04
CA ALA A 99 -4.56 13.17 -0.45
C ALA A 99 -5.68 13.66 -1.39
N ALA A 100 -6.56 12.77 -1.88
CA ALA A 100 -7.73 13.20 -2.64
C ALA A 100 -8.79 13.87 -1.73
N SER A 101 -8.86 13.48 -0.46
CA SER A 101 -9.77 14.05 0.53
C SER A 101 -9.11 15.14 1.40
N LYS A 102 -7.78 15.12 1.54
CA LYS A 102 -6.98 16.03 2.36
C LYS A 102 -5.84 16.62 1.54
N THR A 103 -6.14 17.65 0.76
CA THR A 103 -5.20 18.29 -0.18
C THR A 103 -4.47 19.49 0.42
N GLY A 104 -4.90 19.94 1.60
CA GLY A 104 -4.46 21.18 2.24
C GLY A 104 -3.03 21.12 2.77
N VAL A 105 -2.41 22.30 2.84
CA VAL A 105 -1.08 22.44 3.46
C VAL A 105 -1.14 22.22 4.96
N ASP A 106 -2.27 22.51 5.58
CA ASP A 106 -2.45 22.39 7.03
C ASP A 106 -2.54 20.93 7.45
N ASP A 107 -3.23 20.07 6.69
CA ASP A 107 -3.23 18.62 6.92
C ASP A 107 -1.81 18.04 6.91
N VAL A 108 -0.97 18.51 6.00
CA VAL A 108 0.43 18.06 5.90
C VAL A 108 1.29 18.65 7.03
N ARG A 109 1.03 19.89 7.44
CA ARG A 109 1.73 20.49 8.59
C ARG A 109 1.44 19.74 9.88
N ASP A 110 0.20 19.33 10.10
CA ASP A 110 -0.19 18.50 11.25
C ASP A 110 0.57 17.17 11.25
N LEU A 111 0.71 16.52 10.08
CA LEU A 111 1.53 15.31 9.95
C LEU A 111 3.01 15.57 10.29
N ILE A 112 3.58 16.68 9.78
CA ILE A 112 4.97 17.06 10.05
C ILE A 112 5.16 17.37 11.55
N GLU A 113 4.23 18.07 12.17
CA GLU A 113 4.29 18.31 13.60
C GLU A 113 4.22 17.02 14.41
N PHE A 114 3.30 16.13 14.04
CA PHE A 114 3.20 14.81 14.64
C PHE A 114 4.46 13.95 14.40
N SER A 115 5.20 14.19 13.33
CA SER A 115 6.45 13.47 13.01
C SER A 115 7.59 13.80 13.98
N ARG A 116 7.53 14.92 14.69
CA ARG A 116 8.56 15.34 15.65
C ARG A 116 8.59 14.48 16.90
N TYR A 117 7.47 13.84 17.21
CA TYR A 117 7.38 12.91 18.32
C TYR A 117 7.76 11.50 17.84
N GLY A 118 8.62 10.81 18.57
CA GLY A 118 9.01 9.44 18.26
C GLY A 118 7.81 8.47 18.25
N PRO A 119 8.00 7.24 17.76
CA PRO A 119 6.98 6.21 17.81
C PRO A 119 6.67 5.84 19.27
N THR A 120 5.42 5.48 19.54
CA THR A 120 4.92 5.16 20.89
C THR A 120 4.95 3.65 21.15
N SER A 121 4.57 2.85 20.16
CA SER A 121 4.39 1.39 20.31
C SER A 121 5.12 0.56 19.26
N ALA A 122 5.58 1.19 18.19
CA ALA A 122 6.23 0.51 17.07
C ALA A 122 7.70 0.93 16.93
N LYS A 123 8.45 0.25 16.05
CA LYS A 123 9.84 0.59 15.72
C LYS A 123 9.93 1.88 14.90
N TYR A 124 9.00 2.04 13.95
CA TYR A 124 8.98 3.18 13.04
C TYR A 124 7.65 3.90 13.10
N LYS A 125 7.69 5.23 13.01
CA LYS A 125 6.55 6.07 12.70
C LYS A 125 6.41 6.14 11.18
N ILE A 126 5.27 5.73 10.64
CA ILE A 126 5.07 5.58 9.19
C ILE A 126 3.89 6.42 8.74
N PHE A 127 4.10 7.24 7.71
CA PHE A 127 3.04 7.99 7.05
C PHE A 127 2.78 7.41 5.66
N ILE A 128 1.59 6.87 5.47
CA ILE A 128 1.10 6.38 4.19
C ILE A 128 0.24 7.50 3.58
N ILE A 129 0.68 8.04 2.44
CA ILE A 129 -0.07 9.09 1.72
C ILE A 129 -0.49 8.52 0.37
N ASP A 130 -1.77 8.20 0.26
CA ASP A 130 -2.35 7.70 -0.98
C ASP A 130 -2.73 8.85 -1.90
N GLU A 131 -2.66 8.62 -3.21
CA GLU A 131 -2.85 9.58 -4.30
C GLU A 131 -2.10 10.91 -4.06
N VAL A 132 -0.83 10.78 -3.62
CA VAL A 132 0.01 11.91 -3.20
C VAL A 132 0.10 13.04 -4.25
N HIS A 133 -0.11 12.76 -5.54
CA HIS A 133 -0.15 13.76 -6.61
C HIS A 133 -1.28 14.79 -6.48
N MET A 134 -2.27 14.54 -5.60
CA MET A 134 -3.36 15.48 -5.30
C MET A 134 -2.97 16.56 -4.30
N LEU A 135 -1.82 16.42 -3.63
CA LEU A 135 -1.32 17.45 -2.72
C LEU A 135 -1.01 18.76 -3.44
N SER A 136 -1.27 19.87 -2.79
CA SER A 136 -0.92 21.20 -3.29
C SER A 136 0.61 21.38 -3.35
N LYS A 137 1.09 22.29 -4.20
CA LYS A 137 2.53 22.64 -4.26
C LYS A 137 3.08 23.09 -2.90
N GLN A 138 2.26 23.80 -2.12
CA GLN A 138 2.63 24.26 -0.78
C GLN A 138 2.79 23.09 0.20
N ALA A 139 1.91 22.08 0.11
CA ALA A 139 1.99 20.86 0.90
C ALA A 139 3.26 20.05 0.56
N PHE A 140 3.61 19.90 -0.72
CA PHE A 140 4.88 19.29 -1.14
C PHE A 140 6.08 20.05 -0.59
N ASN A 141 6.09 21.37 -0.66
CA ASN A 141 7.19 22.18 -0.13
C ASN A 141 7.35 22.02 1.40
N ALA A 142 6.25 21.88 2.12
CA ALA A 142 6.29 21.61 3.55
C ALA A 142 6.94 20.24 3.86
N LEU A 143 6.66 19.21 3.04
CA LEU A 143 7.26 17.88 3.20
C LEU A 143 8.74 17.82 2.88
N LEU A 144 9.26 18.67 1.97
CA LEU A 144 10.63 18.59 1.46
C LEU A 144 11.67 18.63 2.59
N LYS A 145 11.52 19.54 3.56
CA LYS A 145 12.47 19.65 4.69
C LYS A 145 12.55 18.34 5.50
N THR A 146 11.42 17.72 5.74
CA THR A 146 11.37 16.45 6.50
C THR A 146 11.86 15.27 5.66
N LEU A 147 11.73 15.33 4.32
CA LEU A 147 12.25 14.31 3.41
C LEU A 147 13.77 14.44 3.20
N GLU A 148 14.34 15.64 3.38
CA GLU A 148 15.79 15.90 3.27
C GLU A 148 16.53 15.41 4.51
N GLU A 149 15.99 15.69 5.68
CA GLU A 149 16.58 15.34 6.98
C GLU A 149 15.55 14.63 7.88
N PRO A 150 15.11 13.41 7.47
CA PRO A 150 14.12 12.71 8.27
C PRO A 150 14.74 12.13 9.53
N PRO A 151 14.03 12.16 10.69
CA PRO A 151 14.43 11.37 11.84
C PRO A 151 14.54 9.88 11.48
N GLU A 152 15.47 9.16 12.07
CA GLU A 152 15.73 7.74 11.74
C GLU A 152 14.49 6.84 11.88
N TYR A 153 13.64 7.17 12.85
CA TYR A 153 12.40 6.45 13.11
C TYR A 153 11.27 6.77 12.14
N LEU A 154 11.40 7.83 11.31
CA LEU A 154 10.34 8.28 10.43
C LEU A 154 10.48 7.65 9.03
N LYS A 155 9.38 7.10 8.53
CA LYS A 155 9.31 6.55 7.18
C LYS A 155 8.07 7.07 6.44
N PHE A 156 8.24 7.42 5.17
CA PHE A 156 7.15 7.81 4.29
C PHE A 156 6.86 6.71 3.29
N ILE A 157 5.59 6.51 2.99
CA ILE A 157 5.14 5.62 1.92
C ILE A 157 4.13 6.38 1.07
N PHE A 158 4.54 6.77 -0.12
CA PHE A 158 3.72 7.47 -1.07
C PHE A 158 3.14 6.50 -2.09
N ALA A 159 1.87 6.71 -2.45
CA ALA A 159 1.23 5.99 -3.54
C ALA A 159 0.64 7.00 -4.55
N THR A 160 0.77 6.72 -5.84
CA THR A 160 0.27 7.62 -6.89
C THR A 160 -0.11 6.87 -8.16
N THR A 161 -1.12 7.38 -8.84
CA THR A 161 -1.44 7.00 -10.22
C THR A 161 -0.72 7.89 -11.23
N GLU A 162 -0.29 9.11 -10.83
CA GLU A 162 0.25 10.13 -11.75
C GLU A 162 1.60 10.69 -11.27
N ILE A 163 2.68 9.94 -11.54
CA ILE A 163 4.03 10.34 -11.11
C ILE A 163 4.46 11.70 -11.70
N LYS A 164 4.01 12.04 -12.91
CA LYS A 164 4.38 13.29 -13.59
C LYS A 164 3.91 14.55 -12.86
N LYS A 165 2.90 14.43 -11.99
CA LYS A 165 2.41 15.55 -11.17
C LYS A 165 3.19 15.75 -9.87
N ILE A 166 4.05 14.81 -9.49
CA ILE A 166 4.87 14.92 -8.29
C ILE A 166 6.15 15.71 -8.62
N PRO A 167 6.53 16.71 -7.79
CA PRO A 167 7.78 17.42 -7.99
C PRO A 167 8.98 16.48 -8.01
N ILE A 168 9.90 16.69 -8.97
CA ILE A 168 11.10 15.85 -9.11
C ILE A 168 11.97 15.87 -7.84
N THR A 169 11.95 16.96 -7.09
CA THR A 169 12.63 17.12 -5.81
C THR A 169 12.13 16.13 -4.75
N VAL A 170 10.85 15.74 -4.77
CA VAL A 170 10.29 14.70 -3.92
C VAL A 170 10.64 13.32 -4.46
N VAL A 171 10.46 13.09 -5.76
CA VAL A 171 10.73 11.80 -6.42
C VAL A 171 12.18 11.36 -6.22
N SER A 172 13.15 12.31 -6.32
CA SER A 172 14.58 12.02 -6.17
C SER A 172 14.99 11.56 -4.77
N ARG A 173 14.15 11.80 -3.75
CA ARG A 173 14.36 11.38 -2.35
C ARG A 173 13.62 10.11 -1.97
N CYS A 174 12.89 9.52 -2.91
CA CYS A 174 12.11 8.31 -2.72
C CYS A 174 12.74 7.12 -3.45
N GLN A 175 12.69 5.96 -2.83
CA GLN A 175 12.89 4.72 -3.56
C GLN A 175 11.61 4.38 -4.32
N ARG A 176 11.67 4.46 -5.64
CA ARG A 176 10.53 4.27 -6.52
C ARG A 176 10.36 2.79 -6.89
N PHE A 177 9.10 2.36 -6.88
CA PHE A 177 8.63 1.05 -7.35
C PHE A 177 7.46 1.23 -8.31
N ASP A 178 7.65 0.79 -9.55
CA ASP A 178 6.61 0.84 -10.57
C ASP A 178 5.88 -0.51 -10.57
N LEU A 179 4.62 -0.49 -10.15
CA LEU A 179 3.80 -1.69 -10.08
C LEU A 179 3.25 -2.03 -11.47
N SER A 180 3.47 -3.26 -11.88
CA SER A 180 3.02 -3.77 -13.18
C SER A 180 1.62 -4.39 -13.10
N ARG A 181 0.93 -4.40 -14.24
CA ARG A 181 -0.37 -5.10 -14.34
C ARG A 181 -0.19 -6.58 -14.12
N ILE A 182 -1.13 -7.18 -13.39
CA ILE A 182 -1.19 -8.63 -13.19
C ILE A 182 -1.56 -9.29 -14.53
N LYS A 183 -0.86 -10.34 -14.91
CA LYS A 183 -1.17 -11.11 -16.11
C LYS A 183 -2.53 -11.78 -15.97
N SER A 184 -3.29 -11.84 -17.08
CA SER A 184 -4.62 -12.43 -17.06
C SER A 184 -4.62 -13.90 -16.61
N SER A 185 -3.54 -14.65 -16.89
CA SER A 185 -3.36 -16.01 -16.40
C SER A 185 -3.26 -16.10 -14.88
N GLU A 186 -2.45 -15.23 -14.27
CA GLU A 186 -2.26 -15.17 -12.81
C GLU A 186 -3.55 -14.72 -12.12
N LEU A 187 -4.24 -13.72 -12.70
CA LEU A 187 -5.54 -13.26 -12.21
C LEU A 187 -6.60 -14.35 -12.29
N PHE A 188 -6.62 -15.16 -13.36
CA PHE A 188 -7.53 -16.30 -13.49
C PHE A 188 -7.31 -17.32 -12.38
N GLU A 189 -6.08 -17.74 -12.16
CA GLU A 189 -5.75 -18.69 -11.10
C GLU A 189 -6.10 -18.16 -9.71
N PHE A 190 -5.92 -16.87 -9.48
CA PHE A 190 -6.30 -16.23 -8.22
C PHE A 190 -7.82 -16.26 -7.99
N ILE A 191 -8.60 -15.85 -8.99
CA ILE A 191 -10.07 -15.86 -8.87
C ILE A 191 -10.60 -17.30 -8.74
N LYS A 192 -9.98 -18.25 -9.42
CA LYS A 192 -10.30 -19.68 -9.28
C LYS A 192 -10.06 -20.17 -7.84
N LYS A 193 -8.94 -19.81 -7.22
CA LYS A 193 -8.67 -20.11 -5.80
C LYS A 193 -9.71 -19.49 -4.87
N ILE A 194 -10.17 -18.27 -5.14
CA ILE A 194 -11.24 -17.64 -4.35
C ILE A 194 -12.56 -18.39 -4.54
N LYS A 195 -12.92 -18.72 -5.78
CA LYS A 195 -14.11 -19.52 -6.10
C LYS A 195 -14.14 -20.80 -5.27
N ASP A 196 -13.02 -21.53 -5.26
CA ASP A 196 -12.93 -22.83 -4.56
C ASP A 196 -13.05 -22.63 -3.04
N LYS A 197 -12.42 -21.59 -2.49
CA LYS A 197 -12.53 -21.26 -1.05
C LYS A 197 -13.92 -20.83 -0.62
N GLU A 198 -14.68 -20.18 -1.50
CA GLU A 198 -16.06 -19.73 -1.23
C GLU A 198 -17.11 -20.79 -1.65
N ASN A 199 -16.69 -21.97 -2.12
CA ASN A 199 -17.57 -22.99 -2.71
C ASN A 199 -18.48 -22.42 -3.79
N GLY A 200 -17.97 -21.46 -4.57
CA GLY A 200 -18.71 -20.76 -5.61
C GLY A 200 -19.02 -21.66 -6.82
N LYS A 201 -20.27 -21.66 -7.27
CA LYS A 201 -20.70 -22.41 -8.47
C LYS A 201 -20.62 -21.51 -9.69
N ILE A 202 -19.43 -21.35 -10.27
CA ILE A 202 -19.18 -20.54 -11.45
C ILE A 202 -18.45 -21.41 -12.49
N THR A 203 -18.86 -21.35 -13.77
CA THR A 203 -18.17 -22.05 -14.87
C THR A 203 -16.84 -21.37 -15.21
N ASP A 204 -15.92 -22.11 -15.81
CA ASP A 204 -14.61 -21.56 -16.21
C ASP A 204 -14.75 -20.47 -17.28
N ASP A 205 -15.77 -20.56 -18.15
CA ASP A 205 -16.05 -19.50 -19.14
C ASP A 205 -16.52 -18.20 -18.48
N ALA A 206 -17.36 -18.30 -17.45
CA ALA A 206 -17.76 -17.13 -16.66
C ALA A 206 -16.56 -16.53 -15.89
N LEU A 207 -15.64 -17.36 -15.36
CA LEU A 207 -14.39 -16.88 -14.75
C LEU A 207 -13.52 -16.15 -15.76
N ARG A 208 -13.35 -16.68 -16.98
CA ARG A 208 -12.61 -16.02 -18.07
C ARG A 208 -13.22 -14.67 -18.44
N LEU A 209 -14.55 -14.59 -18.48
CA LEU A 209 -15.25 -13.32 -18.72
C LEU A 209 -14.99 -12.31 -17.61
N ILE A 210 -15.06 -12.72 -16.36
CA ILE A 210 -14.73 -11.86 -15.20
C ILE A 210 -13.30 -11.32 -15.30
N VAL A 211 -12.32 -12.20 -15.58
CA VAL A 211 -10.92 -11.80 -15.78
C VAL A 211 -10.77 -10.80 -16.92
N LYS A 212 -11.46 -11.03 -18.03
CA LYS A 212 -11.45 -10.12 -19.19
C LYS A 212 -12.03 -8.76 -18.82
N ILE A 213 -13.16 -8.71 -18.12
CA ILE A 213 -13.78 -7.45 -17.67
C ILE A 213 -12.83 -6.72 -16.70
N LEU A 214 -12.26 -7.39 -15.72
CA LEU A 214 -11.31 -6.79 -14.79
C LEU A 214 -10.08 -6.23 -15.49
N SER A 215 -9.54 -6.95 -16.49
CA SER A 215 -8.43 -6.45 -17.29
C SER A 215 -8.81 -5.25 -18.18
N LEU A 216 -10.05 -5.18 -18.66
CA LEU A 216 -10.56 -4.08 -19.48
C LEU A 216 -10.87 -2.82 -18.66
N ILE A 217 -11.38 -2.95 -17.44
CA ILE A 217 -11.59 -1.80 -16.54
C ILE A 217 -10.29 -1.02 -16.34
N HIS A 218 -9.16 -1.69 -16.31
CA HIS A 218 -7.85 -1.07 -16.25
C HIS A 218 -7.34 -0.48 -17.59
N ILE A 219 -7.99 -0.79 -18.71
CA ILE A 219 -7.63 -0.24 -20.05
C ILE A 219 -8.43 1.03 -20.34
N SER A 220 -9.63 1.18 -19.77
CA SER A 220 -10.57 2.26 -20.09
C SER A 220 -10.32 3.59 -19.38
N GLU A 221 -9.27 3.71 -18.55
CA GLU A 221 -8.81 5.05 -18.14
C GLU A 221 -8.00 5.64 -19.29
N PRO A 222 -8.55 6.65 -20.02
CA PRO A 222 -7.78 7.30 -21.08
C PRO A 222 -6.59 7.99 -20.43
N THR A 223 -5.38 7.63 -20.85
CA THR A 223 -4.22 8.52 -20.74
C THR A 223 -4.59 9.79 -21.51
N ARG A 224 -5.15 10.78 -20.81
CA ARG A 224 -5.32 12.12 -21.40
C ARG A 224 -3.92 12.66 -21.70
N PRO A 225 -3.74 13.18 -22.93
CA PRO A 225 -2.47 13.74 -23.38
C PRO A 225 -2.01 14.92 -22.51
#